data_5e72fafaeaa55b2e73c64e935f627f8e
#
_entry.id   5e72fafaeaa55b2e73c64e935f627f8e
#
_cell.length_a   1.000
_cell.length_b   1.000
_cell.length_c   1.000
_cell.angle_alpha   90.00
_cell.angle_beta   90.00
_cell.angle_gamma   90.00
#
_symmetry.space_group_name_H-M   'P 1'
#
loop_
_entity.id
_entity.type
_entity.pdbx_description
1 polymer ?
#
loop_
_entity_poly.entity_id
_entity_poly.type
_entity_poly.pdbx_seq_one_letter_code
_entity_poly.pdbx_strand_id
1 'polypeptide(L)' 'MPSNGEIIERAVNDFQKVQKRMLLAKKENAAETYEDLKEDYISLKVILTSMGVNLTMIDKINES' A
#
# COMPACT_ATOMS: atom_id res chain seq x y z
N MET A 1 17.12 6.75 16.76
CA MET A 1 16.70 5.85 15.68
C MET A 1 15.24 5.50 15.82
N PRO A 2 14.47 5.46 14.73
CA PRO A 2 13.09 5.03 14.84
C PRO A 2 13.03 3.56 15.25
N SER A 3 12.04 3.22 16.07
CA SER A 3 11.80 1.84 16.46
C SER A 3 11.20 1.06 15.29
N ASN A 4 11.27 -0.29 15.36
CA ASN A 4 10.64 -1.13 14.35
C ASN A 4 9.13 -0.84 14.25
N GLY A 5 8.49 -0.55 15.38
CA GLY A 5 7.08 -0.18 15.41
C GLY A 5 6.78 1.09 14.62
N GLU A 6 7.67 2.09 14.70
CA GLU A 6 7.50 3.33 13.93
C GLU A 6 7.68 3.10 12.43
N ILE A 7 8.65 2.27 12.05
CA ILE A 7 8.87 1.91 10.64
C ILE A 7 7.64 1.19 10.09
N ILE A 8 7.11 0.22 10.83
CA ILE A 8 5.91 -0.52 10.44
C ILE A 8 4.72 0.43 10.33
N GLU A 9 4.54 1.31 11.31
CA GLU A 9 3.44 2.27 11.29
C GLU A 9 3.47 3.17 10.06
N ARG A 10 4.64 3.68 9.71
CA ARG A 10 4.81 4.51 8.50
C ARG A 10 4.47 3.72 7.24
N ALA A 11 4.97 2.49 7.15
CA ALA A 11 4.72 1.64 6.00
C ALA A 11 3.23 1.30 5.86
N VAL A 12 2.55 1.04 6.98
CA VAL A 12 1.10 0.80 6.98
C VAL A 12 0.35 2.05 6.53
N ASN A 13 0.73 3.22 7.03
CA ASN A 13 0.10 4.47 6.63
C ASN A 13 0.29 4.74 5.14
N ASP A 14 1.50 4.52 4.62
CA ASP A 14 1.79 4.70 3.20
C ASP A 14 1.00 3.71 2.35
N PHE A 15 0.87 2.48 2.81
CA PHE A 15 0.09 1.45 2.15
C PHE A 15 -1.39 1.85 2.05
N GLN A 16 -1.95 2.37 3.13
CA GLN A 16 -3.33 2.84 3.13
C GLN A 16 -3.53 4.05 2.22
N LYS A 17 -2.57 4.98 2.20
CA LYS A 17 -2.63 6.14 1.32
C LYS A 17 -2.58 5.76 -0.16
N VAL A 18 -1.68 4.85 -0.52
CA VAL A 18 -1.56 4.42 -1.90
C VAL A 18 -2.82 3.71 -2.37
N GLN A 19 -3.43 2.91 -1.52
CA GLN A 19 -4.70 2.25 -1.84
C GLN A 19 -5.82 3.26 -2.08
N LYS A 20 -5.89 4.28 -1.24
CA LYS A 20 -6.89 5.35 -1.40
C LYS A 20 -6.72 6.06 -2.75
N ARG A 21 -5.49 6.35 -3.12
CA ARG A 21 -5.18 6.99 -4.41
C ARG A 21 -5.49 6.08 -5.59
N MET A 22 -5.21 4.79 -5.45
CA MET A 22 -5.55 3.80 -6.48
C MET A 22 -7.06 3.75 -6.73
N LEU A 23 -7.85 3.73 -5.68
CA LEU A 23 -9.31 3.74 -5.80
C LEU A 23 -9.81 5.00 -6.46
N LEU A 24 -9.22 6.15 -6.13
CA LEU A 24 -9.55 7.42 -6.76
C LEU A 24 -9.19 7.42 -8.24
N ALA A 25 -7.99 6.95 -8.59
CA ALA A 25 -7.56 6.86 -9.98
C ALA A 25 -8.47 5.94 -10.79
N LYS A 26 -8.90 4.83 -10.20
CA LYS A 26 -9.84 3.91 -10.84
C LYS A 26 -11.19 4.57 -11.08
N LYS A 27 -11.68 5.33 -10.11
CA LYS A 27 -12.94 6.06 -10.24
C LYS A 27 -12.88 7.11 -11.34
N GLU A 28 -11.73 7.73 -11.53
CA GLU A 28 -11.52 8.78 -12.54
C GLU A 28 -11.06 8.22 -13.89
N ASN A 29 -10.97 6.89 -14.02
CA ASN A 29 -10.49 6.21 -15.23
C ASN A 29 -9.07 6.61 -15.60
N ALA A 30 -8.23 6.93 -14.60
CA ALA A 30 -6.82 7.29 -14.80
C ALA A 30 -5.95 6.03 -14.79
N ALA A 31 -5.97 5.27 -15.88
CA ALA A 31 -5.31 3.97 -15.95
C ALA A 31 -3.81 4.04 -15.71
N GLU A 32 -3.12 5.01 -16.29
CA GLU A 32 -1.68 5.17 -16.11
C GLU A 32 -1.33 5.50 -14.67
N THR A 33 -2.09 6.40 -14.05
CA THR A 33 -1.91 6.77 -12.65
C THR A 33 -2.14 5.55 -11.75
N TYR A 34 -3.17 4.76 -12.05
CA TYR A 34 -3.45 3.54 -11.31
C TYR A 34 -2.27 2.56 -11.37
N GLU A 35 -1.70 2.35 -12.55
CA GLU A 35 -0.57 1.45 -12.72
C GLU A 35 0.68 1.92 -11.96
N ASP A 36 0.95 3.22 -11.99
CA ASP A 36 2.06 3.79 -11.22
C ASP A 36 1.88 3.59 -9.72
N LEU A 37 0.69 3.86 -9.21
CA LEU A 37 0.37 3.66 -7.81
C LEU A 37 0.41 2.19 -7.42
N LYS A 38 0.01 1.32 -8.33
CA LYS A 38 0.04 -0.13 -8.10
C LYS A 38 1.46 -0.64 -7.86
N GLU A 39 2.46 -0.08 -8.53
CA GLU A 39 3.85 -0.44 -8.29
C GLU A 39 4.24 -0.14 -6.84
N ASP A 40 3.91 1.03 -6.34
CA ASP A 40 4.15 1.41 -4.95
C ASP A 40 3.38 0.50 -3.99
N TYR A 41 2.12 0.19 -4.32
CA TYR A 41 1.29 -0.69 -3.53
C TYR A 41 1.93 -2.07 -3.38
N ILE A 42 2.41 -2.65 -4.47
CA ILE A 42 3.05 -3.98 -4.44
C ILE A 42 4.36 -3.93 -3.65
N SER A 43 5.17 -2.89 -3.83
CA SER A 43 6.42 -2.71 -3.08
C SER A 43 6.16 -2.65 -1.58
N LEU A 44 5.17 -1.86 -1.16
CA LEU A 44 4.80 -1.75 0.25
C LEU A 44 4.24 -3.07 0.79
N LYS A 45 3.47 -3.78 -0.02
CA LYS A 45 2.93 -5.09 0.34
C LYS A 45 4.05 -6.09 0.63
N VAL A 46 5.07 -6.13 -0.22
CA VAL A 46 6.23 -7.00 -0.02
C VAL A 46 6.98 -6.62 1.25
N ILE A 47 7.22 -5.33 1.46
CA ILE A 47 7.93 -4.83 2.65
C ILE A 47 7.17 -5.23 3.92
N LEU A 48 5.87 -4.95 3.98
CA LEU A 48 5.04 -5.24 5.15
C LEU A 48 4.96 -6.73 5.41
N THR A 49 4.82 -7.54 4.37
CA THR A 49 4.80 -9.00 4.50
C THR A 49 6.11 -9.52 5.06
N SER A 50 7.24 -8.99 4.60
CA SER A 50 8.55 -9.39 5.10
C SER A 50 8.78 -8.99 6.55
N MET A 51 8.07 -7.96 7.03
CA MET A 51 8.11 -7.53 8.42
C MET A 51 7.14 -8.29 9.32
N GLY A 52 6.41 -9.25 8.77
CA GLY A 52 5.46 -10.06 9.53
C GLY A 52 4.11 -9.42 9.74
N VAL A 53 3.79 -8.36 9.00
CA VAL A 53 2.49 -7.69 9.12
C VAL A 53 1.43 -8.48 8.36
N ASN A 54 0.31 -8.77 9.02
CA ASN A 54 -0.83 -9.41 8.39
C ASN A 54 -1.65 -8.35 7.65
N LEU A 55 -1.69 -8.44 6.33
CA LEU A 55 -2.36 -7.47 5.48
C LEU A 55 -3.85 -7.76 5.26
N THR A 56 -4.36 -8.88 5.74
CA THR A 56 -5.73 -9.32 5.49
C THR A 56 -6.77 -8.23 5.80
N MET A 57 -6.56 -7.48 6.87
CA MET A 57 -7.51 -6.46 7.30
C MET A 57 -7.27 -5.09 6.68
N ILE A 58 -6.08 -4.83 6.15
CA ILE A 58 -5.73 -3.51 5.63
C ILE A 58 -5.59 -3.48 4.11
N ASP A 59 -5.46 -4.63 3.46
CA ASP A 59 -5.36 -4.72 2.01
C ASP A 59 -6.76 -4.73 1.38
N LYS A 60 -7.21 -3.55 0.97
CA LYS A 60 -8.54 -3.38 0.38
C LYS A 60 -8.56 -3.64 -1.12
N ILE A 61 -7.39 -3.55 -1.76
CA ILE A 61 -7.27 -3.76 -3.20
C ILE A 61 -7.18 -5.25 -3.53
N ASN A 62 -6.50 -6.02 -2.71
CA ASN A 62 -6.32 -7.47 -2.89
C ASN A 62 -5.71 -7.87 -4.23
N GLU A 63 -4.79 -7.08 -4.73
CA GLU A 63 -4.04 -7.42 -5.95
C GLU A 63 -2.63 -7.90 -5.58
N SER A 64 -2.09 -8.77 -6.38
CA SER A 64 -0.74 -9.29 -6.21
C SER A 64 0.11 -8.98 -7.42
#